data_6bb7aae8f773fda0d118183ebe83bc0d
#
_entry.id   6bb7aae8f773fda0d118183ebe83bc0d
#
_cell.length_a   1.000
_cell.length_b   1.000
_cell.length_c   1.000
_cell.angle_alpha   90.00
_cell.angle_beta   90.00
_cell.angle_gamma   90.00
#
_symmetry.space_group_name_H-M   'P 1'
#
loop_
_entity.id
_entity.type
_entity.pdbx_description
1 polymer ?
#
loop_
_entity_poly.entity_id
_entity_poly.type
_entity_poly.pdbx_seq_one_letter_code
_entity_poly.pdbx_strand_id
1 'polypeptide(L)'
;MSKRSTCARVVLFCTMMYSPFAACAGGSFRADGMKWTHFTIADPLPGSSWGTGGLPLVDLDGDGDLDVILSRREPKTAYWFERKDDATWVRHTIGEAEGLARTLGAAALDINQDGRLDVVLSQVWFENPGGLAENPDKPWPAHPFAGGGHDIIAADLNGDGQLDIVTYHGTVVSWFDPSARMKQTDIGRGEENHGGIAPRGAGDLDGDGDLDLVIPRYWFENPGQGVGDWPRHEWPHRGVENASYGTSMRSWIVDLNGDGHNDIVYSDCDTGLSHVYWVQNLGKGADWRRHRVPDPPTAPGDVPGTGSFHSLGVADFDGDGDLDIFAGEQEDPDTYMESDGRLAMKPRGLKERGVFWLSSGGERPAFTPVVIQINNPGWHDVVLGDVDGDGDIDLVSKIWNKDGVAYHADYWRNDTPRRRDGMAGGS
;
A
#
# COMPACT_ATOMS: atom_id res chain seq x y z
N MET A 1 28.95 -48.43 62.07
CA MET A 1 27.74 -47.69 62.42
C MET A 1 27.76 -46.36 61.65
N SER A 2 27.12 -46.24 60.55
CA SER A 2 27.05 -45.03 59.77
C SER A 2 25.61 -44.90 59.23
N LYS A 3 24.93 -43.87 59.66
CA LYS A 3 23.59 -43.54 59.24
C LYS A 3 23.66 -42.87 57.84
N ARG A 4 23.06 -43.48 56.84
CA ARG A 4 22.82 -42.83 55.53
C ARG A 4 21.52 -42.05 55.64
N SER A 5 21.62 -40.73 55.43
CA SER A 5 20.51 -39.80 55.29
C SER A 5 20.04 -39.84 53.82
N THR A 6 18.77 -40.13 53.61
CA THR A 6 18.12 -40.14 52.30
C THR A 6 17.53 -38.75 52.08
N CYS A 7 18.06 -38.02 51.10
CA CYS A 7 17.54 -36.72 50.68
C CYS A 7 16.47 -36.94 49.62
N ALA A 8 15.22 -36.66 49.95
CA ALA A 8 14.11 -36.66 49.00
C ALA A 8 14.15 -35.39 48.17
N ARG A 9 14.28 -35.53 46.85
CA ARG A 9 14.10 -34.43 45.90
C ARG A 9 12.61 -34.20 45.66
N VAL A 10 12.14 -33.03 46.13
CA VAL A 10 10.82 -32.53 45.75
C VAL A 10 10.96 -31.87 44.37
N VAL A 11 10.31 -32.49 43.37
CA VAL A 11 10.15 -31.89 42.02
C VAL A 11 8.95 -30.94 42.08
N LEU A 12 9.22 -29.66 42.04
CA LEU A 12 8.19 -28.62 41.96
C LEU A 12 7.74 -28.54 40.47
N PHE A 13 6.55 -29.03 40.16
CA PHE A 13 5.90 -28.78 38.87
C PHE A 13 5.42 -27.33 38.90
N CYS A 14 6.10 -26.46 38.13
CA CYS A 14 5.62 -25.11 37.86
C CYS A 14 4.61 -25.21 36.70
N THR A 15 3.32 -25.24 37.02
CA THR A 15 2.26 -25.04 36.05
C THR A 15 2.29 -23.59 35.59
N MET A 16 2.86 -23.33 34.41
CA MET A 16 2.68 -22.04 33.73
C MET A 16 1.20 -21.92 33.35
N MET A 17 0.48 -21.13 34.10
CA MET A 17 -0.82 -20.60 33.65
C MET A 17 -0.54 -19.66 32.48
N TYR A 18 -0.99 -20.05 31.30
CA TYR A 18 -1.12 -19.13 30.18
C TYR A 18 -2.16 -18.07 30.57
N SER A 19 -1.68 -16.90 30.89
CA SER A 19 -2.51 -15.71 30.95
C SER A 19 -2.89 -15.36 29.51
N PRO A 20 -4.16 -15.05 29.20
CA PRO A 20 -4.49 -14.55 27.88
C PRO A 20 -3.74 -13.23 27.69
N PHE A 21 -2.99 -13.13 26.60
CA PHE A 21 -2.35 -11.89 26.22
C PHE A 21 -3.44 -10.82 26.12
N ALA A 22 -3.37 -9.86 27.03
CA ALA A 22 -4.07 -8.60 26.84
C ALA A 22 -3.53 -7.99 25.55
N ALA A 23 -4.43 -7.63 24.64
CA ALA A 23 -4.10 -6.85 23.46
C ALA A 23 -3.24 -5.66 23.94
N CYS A 24 -2.03 -5.53 23.40
CA CYS A 24 -1.19 -4.38 23.69
C CYS A 24 -1.94 -3.14 23.26
N ALA A 25 -2.33 -2.32 24.21
CA ALA A 25 -2.87 -1.00 23.93
C ALA A 25 -1.91 -0.25 23.01
N GLY A 26 -2.43 0.30 21.92
CA GLY A 26 -1.68 0.97 20.89
C GLY A 26 -0.67 1.98 21.43
N GLY A 27 0.51 2.01 20.83
CA GLY A 27 1.51 3.03 21.11
C GLY A 27 1.11 4.35 20.46
N SER A 28 1.39 5.49 21.09
CA SER A 28 1.26 6.78 20.41
C SER A 28 2.63 7.27 19.94
N PHE A 29 2.68 7.75 18.69
CA PHE A 29 3.86 8.36 18.10
C PHE A 29 3.69 9.89 18.05
N ARG A 30 4.75 10.63 18.32
CA ARG A 30 4.81 12.09 18.20
C ARG A 30 6.16 12.52 17.65
N ALA A 31 6.18 13.20 16.53
CA ALA A 31 7.36 13.89 16.01
C ALA A 31 6.94 15.09 15.15
N ASP A 32 7.67 16.19 15.26
CA ASP A 32 7.53 17.40 14.43
C ASP A 32 6.09 17.93 14.28
N GLY A 33 5.31 17.84 15.38
CA GLY A 33 3.92 18.28 15.40
C GLY A 33 2.90 17.21 15.05
N MET A 34 3.30 16.13 14.42
CA MET A 34 2.43 14.99 14.10
C MET A 34 2.17 14.13 15.34
N LYS A 35 0.96 13.60 15.40
CA LYS A 35 0.55 12.64 16.43
C LYS A 35 -0.22 11.50 15.78
N TRP A 36 0.21 10.26 16.03
CA TRP A 36 -0.39 9.05 15.49
C TRP A 36 -0.66 8.04 16.60
N THR A 37 -1.76 7.33 16.51
CA THR A 37 -2.10 6.23 17.41
C THR A 37 -2.20 4.93 16.63
N HIS A 38 -1.45 3.91 17.06
CA HIS A 38 -1.40 2.60 16.42
C HIS A 38 -2.42 1.65 17.06
N PHE A 39 -3.16 0.97 16.21
CA PHE A 39 -4.06 -0.13 16.55
C PHE A 39 -3.72 -1.34 15.70
N THR A 40 -4.04 -2.53 16.19
CA THR A 40 -3.86 -3.77 15.43
C THR A 40 -5.22 -4.26 14.93
N ILE A 41 -5.35 -4.39 13.61
CA ILE A 41 -6.53 -4.97 12.97
C ILE A 41 -6.55 -6.47 13.20
N ALA A 42 -5.44 -7.14 12.96
CA ALA A 42 -5.27 -8.57 13.22
C ALA A 42 -3.80 -8.93 13.45
N ASP A 43 -3.55 -9.73 14.50
CA ASP A 43 -2.25 -10.35 14.81
C ASP A 43 -2.47 -11.65 15.60
N PRO A 44 -2.18 -12.83 15.02
CA PRO A 44 -1.76 -13.02 13.63
C PRO A 44 -2.92 -12.93 12.65
N LEU A 45 -2.60 -12.56 11.42
CA LEU A 45 -3.54 -12.75 10.31
C LEU A 45 -3.88 -14.23 10.13
N PRO A 46 -5.10 -14.58 9.69
CA PRO A 46 -5.49 -15.96 9.50
C PRO A 46 -4.63 -16.69 8.47
N GLY A 47 -4.47 -18.01 8.68
CA GLY A 47 -3.64 -18.85 7.82
C GLY A 47 -2.22 -19.06 8.37
N SER A 48 -1.58 -20.15 7.94
CA SER A 48 -0.33 -20.63 8.54
C SER A 48 0.90 -20.43 7.67
N SER A 49 0.76 -19.85 6.48
CA SER A 49 1.86 -19.79 5.54
C SER A 49 1.86 -18.55 4.66
N TRP A 50 2.61 -18.54 3.73
CA TRP A 50 3.24 -17.60 2.83
C TRP A 50 2.30 -16.58 2.14
N GLY A 51 2.62 -15.30 2.28
CA GLY A 51 2.16 -14.19 1.47
C GLY A 51 0.76 -13.67 1.77
N THR A 52 0.64 -12.37 1.84
CA THR A 52 -0.63 -11.64 1.84
C THR A 52 -0.93 -11.10 0.44
N GLY A 53 -2.19 -10.93 0.09
CA GLY A 53 -2.62 -10.21 -1.11
C GLY A 53 -3.00 -8.77 -0.80
N GLY A 54 -3.60 -8.07 -1.75
CA GLY A 54 -3.90 -6.65 -1.68
C GLY A 54 -4.69 -6.16 -0.47
N LEU A 55 -4.84 -4.86 -0.35
CA LEU A 55 -5.35 -4.18 0.85
C LEU A 55 -6.36 -3.08 0.46
N PRO A 56 -7.52 -3.39 -0.16
CA PRO A 56 -8.58 -2.40 -0.32
C PRO A 56 -9.13 -1.92 1.02
N LEU A 57 -9.49 -0.64 1.10
CA LEU A 57 -10.11 0.03 2.24
C LEU A 57 -11.37 0.72 1.74
N VAL A 58 -12.54 0.18 2.07
CA VAL A 58 -13.84 0.64 1.59
C VAL A 58 -14.94 0.30 2.59
N ASP A 59 -16.06 1.04 2.56
CA ASP A 59 -17.31 0.67 3.24
C ASP A 59 -17.96 -0.49 2.45
N LEU A 60 -17.79 -1.72 2.95
CA LEU A 60 -18.18 -2.93 2.22
C LEU A 60 -19.61 -3.37 2.50
N ASP A 61 -20.10 -3.13 3.69
CA ASP A 61 -21.45 -3.53 4.12
C ASP A 61 -22.48 -2.40 4.09
N GLY A 62 -22.04 -1.17 3.86
CA GLY A 62 -22.86 0.03 3.73
C GLY A 62 -23.27 0.62 5.07
N ASP A 63 -22.51 0.38 6.14
CA ASP A 63 -22.78 0.93 7.46
C ASP A 63 -22.16 2.32 7.70
N GLY A 64 -21.30 2.77 6.79
CA GLY A 64 -20.65 4.08 6.79
C GLY A 64 -19.23 4.07 7.35
N ASP A 65 -18.76 2.96 7.90
CA ASP A 65 -17.40 2.76 8.36
C ASP A 65 -16.52 2.12 7.26
N LEU A 66 -15.22 2.42 7.23
CA LEU A 66 -14.32 1.80 6.27
C LEU A 66 -13.82 0.45 6.78
N ASP A 67 -13.95 -0.56 5.94
CA ASP A 67 -13.53 -1.94 6.17
C ASP A 67 -12.23 -2.26 5.43
N VAL A 68 -11.51 -3.25 5.93
CA VAL A 68 -10.24 -3.70 5.36
C VAL A 68 -10.43 -5.06 4.70
N ILE A 69 -10.04 -5.17 3.42
CA ILE A 69 -10.05 -6.42 2.69
C ILE A 69 -8.62 -6.94 2.56
N LEU A 70 -8.42 -8.23 2.74
CA LEU A 70 -7.12 -8.87 2.64
C LEU A 70 -7.25 -10.32 2.21
N SER A 71 -6.36 -10.77 1.32
CA SER A 71 -6.26 -12.17 0.96
C SER A 71 -4.97 -12.81 1.48
N ARG A 72 -5.00 -14.14 1.57
CA ARG A 72 -3.82 -14.98 1.80
C ARG A 72 -3.58 -15.84 0.57
N ARG A 73 -2.36 -15.85 0.06
CA ARG A 73 -1.97 -16.73 -1.06
C ARG A 73 -1.97 -18.21 -0.65
N GLU A 74 -1.66 -18.47 0.59
CA GLU A 74 -1.86 -19.75 1.27
C GLU A 74 -2.57 -19.44 2.60
N PRO A 75 -3.77 -19.94 2.83
CA PRO A 75 -4.48 -21.05 2.18
C PRO A 75 -5.39 -20.66 0.98
N LYS A 76 -5.18 -19.56 0.28
CA LYS A 76 -5.99 -19.09 -0.87
C LYS A 76 -7.36 -18.59 -0.44
N THR A 77 -7.40 -17.88 0.66
CA THR A 77 -8.63 -17.38 1.28
C THR A 77 -8.62 -15.86 1.30
N ALA A 78 -9.75 -15.27 0.98
CA ALA A 78 -10.02 -13.84 1.12
C ALA A 78 -10.85 -13.58 2.37
N TYR A 79 -10.51 -12.52 3.05
CA TYR A 79 -11.16 -12.04 4.26
C TYR A 79 -11.50 -10.57 4.14
N TRP A 80 -12.50 -10.13 4.89
CA TRP A 80 -12.68 -8.74 5.23
C TRP A 80 -12.76 -8.57 6.74
N PHE A 81 -12.33 -7.41 7.21
CA PHE A 81 -12.31 -7.03 8.61
C PHE A 81 -13.23 -5.84 8.77
N GLU A 82 -14.41 -6.13 9.32
CA GLU A 82 -15.44 -5.14 9.62
C GLU A 82 -14.99 -4.28 10.81
N ARG A 83 -14.93 -2.97 10.60
CA ARG A 83 -14.62 -2.03 11.67
C ARG A 83 -15.83 -1.89 12.61
N LYS A 84 -15.60 -1.97 13.90
CA LYS A 84 -16.60 -1.68 14.93
C LYS A 84 -16.23 -0.47 15.78
N ASP A 85 -14.95 -0.25 15.98
CA ASP A 85 -14.30 0.92 16.55
C ASP A 85 -12.80 0.84 16.22
N ASP A 86 -12.00 1.81 16.65
CA ASP A 86 -10.56 1.87 16.33
C ASP A 86 -9.77 0.63 16.77
N ALA A 87 -10.18 0.01 17.86
CA ALA A 87 -9.48 -1.14 18.47
C ALA A 87 -10.16 -2.48 18.16
N THR A 88 -11.35 -2.47 17.58
CA THR A 88 -12.18 -3.67 17.39
C THR A 88 -12.52 -3.88 15.93
N TRP A 89 -11.93 -4.92 15.35
CA TRP A 89 -12.13 -5.35 13.98
C TRP A 89 -12.63 -6.80 13.98
N VAL A 90 -13.71 -7.06 13.29
CA VAL A 90 -14.34 -8.39 13.23
C VAL A 90 -14.02 -9.03 11.88
N ARG A 91 -13.35 -10.16 11.91
CA ARG A 91 -12.99 -10.87 10.71
C ARG A 91 -14.13 -11.71 10.15
N HIS A 92 -14.38 -11.57 8.86
CA HIS A 92 -15.31 -12.37 8.07
C HIS A 92 -14.60 -13.03 6.88
N THR A 93 -15.16 -14.11 6.34
CA THR A 93 -14.61 -14.81 5.19
C THR A 93 -15.38 -14.46 3.94
N ILE A 94 -14.70 -13.89 2.95
CA ILE A 94 -15.25 -13.66 1.60
C ILE A 94 -15.35 -14.98 0.86
N GLY A 95 -14.24 -15.72 0.76
CA GLY A 95 -14.24 -17.01 0.08
C GLY A 95 -12.86 -17.57 -0.20
N GLU A 96 -12.81 -18.70 -0.90
CA GLU A 96 -11.59 -19.36 -1.33
C GLU A 96 -11.55 -19.47 -2.86
N ALA A 97 -10.39 -19.24 -3.47
CA ALA A 97 -10.21 -19.37 -4.91
C ALA A 97 -8.76 -19.65 -5.30
N GLU A 98 -8.56 -20.50 -6.29
CA GLU A 98 -7.21 -20.82 -6.84
C GLU A 98 -6.48 -19.58 -7.36
N GLY A 99 -7.22 -18.60 -7.89
CA GLY A 99 -6.68 -17.34 -8.40
C GLY A 99 -5.92 -16.53 -7.36
N LEU A 100 -6.21 -16.68 -6.07
CA LEU A 100 -5.57 -15.95 -4.97
C LEU A 100 -4.09 -16.34 -4.75
N ALA A 101 -3.66 -17.49 -5.25
CA ALA A 101 -2.30 -17.99 -5.04
C ALA A 101 -1.22 -17.28 -5.88
N ARG A 102 -1.59 -16.44 -6.87
CA ARG A 102 -0.67 -16.08 -7.95
C ARG A 102 -0.20 -14.64 -7.95
N THR A 103 -1.00 -13.71 -7.46
CA THR A 103 -0.74 -12.28 -7.61
C THR A 103 -1.03 -11.52 -6.32
N LEU A 104 -0.78 -10.21 -6.30
CA LEU A 104 -0.88 -9.36 -5.12
C LEU A 104 -1.92 -8.27 -5.26
N GLY A 105 -2.17 -7.82 -6.48
CA GLY A 105 -3.03 -6.68 -6.76
C GLY A 105 -4.46 -6.89 -6.28
N ALA A 106 -5.10 -5.79 -5.87
CA ALA A 106 -6.48 -5.76 -5.42
C ALA A 106 -7.15 -4.42 -5.73
N ALA A 107 -8.47 -4.46 -5.90
CA ALA A 107 -9.32 -3.28 -6.01
C ALA A 107 -10.72 -3.61 -5.48
N ALA A 108 -11.50 -2.58 -5.16
CA ALA A 108 -12.92 -2.71 -4.86
C ALA A 108 -13.71 -1.74 -5.73
N LEU A 109 -14.71 -2.25 -6.45
CA LEU A 109 -15.55 -1.49 -7.37
C LEU A 109 -16.83 -2.27 -7.66
N ASP A 110 -17.88 -1.58 -8.12
CA ASP A 110 -19.15 -2.22 -8.51
C ASP A 110 -19.02 -2.79 -9.93
N ILE A 111 -18.64 -4.07 -10.04
CA ILE A 111 -18.39 -4.73 -11.33
C ILE A 111 -19.67 -5.08 -12.08
N ASN A 112 -20.70 -5.49 -11.35
CA ASN A 112 -21.95 -5.96 -11.93
C ASN A 112 -23.05 -4.88 -12.01
N GLN A 113 -22.74 -3.66 -11.54
CA GLN A 113 -23.61 -2.49 -11.56
C GLN A 113 -24.90 -2.66 -10.72
N ASP A 114 -24.75 -3.31 -9.59
CA ASP A 114 -25.87 -3.54 -8.67
C ASP A 114 -25.89 -2.58 -7.47
N GLY A 115 -24.95 -1.64 -7.44
CA GLY A 115 -24.81 -0.60 -6.41
C GLY A 115 -24.02 -1.05 -5.18
N ARG A 116 -23.39 -2.21 -5.22
CA ARG A 116 -22.53 -2.73 -4.16
C ARG A 116 -21.09 -2.87 -4.65
N LEU A 117 -20.13 -2.68 -3.75
CA LEU A 117 -18.72 -2.88 -4.08
C LEU A 117 -18.40 -4.37 -4.10
N ASP A 118 -17.95 -4.85 -5.24
CA ASP A 118 -17.32 -6.15 -5.43
C ASP A 118 -15.84 -6.05 -5.14
N VAL A 119 -15.17 -7.19 -4.93
CA VAL A 119 -13.77 -7.24 -4.54
C VAL A 119 -12.96 -8.01 -5.57
N VAL A 120 -12.00 -7.33 -6.20
CA VAL A 120 -10.99 -7.94 -7.08
C VAL A 120 -9.76 -8.27 -6.26
N LEU A 121 -9.36 -9.53 -6.28
CA LEU A 121 -8.16 -10.02 -5.61
C LEU A 121 -7.42 -10.96 -6.55
N SER A 122 -6.24 -10.54 -6.98
CA SER A 122 -5.43 -11.39 -7.85
C SER A 122 -6.11 -11.71 -9.20
N GLN A 123 -6.45 -12.97 -9.48
CA GLN A 123 -7.10 -13.42 -10.71
C GLN A 123 -8.56 -13.84 -10.50
N VAL A 124 -9.19 -13.29 -9.50
CA VAL A 124 -10.59 -13.55 -9.19
C VAL A 124 -11.26 -12.28 -8.70
N TRP A 125 -12.51 -12.08 -9.06
CA TRP A 125 -13.35 -11.12 -8.37
C TRP A 125 -14.47 -11.84 -7.64
N PHE A 126 -14.86 -11.33 -6.49
CA PHE A 126 -15.90 -11.84 -5.65
C PHE A 126 -17.06 -10.87 -5.68
N GLU A 127 -18.23 -11.39 -6.10
CA GLU A 127 -19.46 -10.62 -6.16
C GLU A 127 -20.05 -10.43 -4.75
N ASN A 128 -20.28 -9.18 -4.37
CA ASN A 128 -20.88 -8.85 -3.08
C ASN A 128 -22.33 -9.33 -3.03
N PRO A 129 -22.66 -10.31 -2.18
CA PRO A 129 -23.99 -10.89 -2.14
C PRO A 129 -25.05 -9.97 -1.54
N GLY A 130 -24.67 -8.80 -1.03
CA GLY A 130 -25.51 -7.86 -0.30
C GLY A 130 -26.07 -8.39 1.02
N GLY A 131 -26.51 -7.48 1.86
CA GLY A 131 -27.03 -7.81 3.19
C GLY A 131 -25.96 -8.29 4.15
N LEU A 132 -24.75 -7.74 4.04
CA LEU A 132 -23.62 -8.10 4.90
C LEU A 132 -23.79 -7.58 6.32
N ALA A 133 -24.44 -6.44 6.52
CA ALA A 133 -24.78 -5.92 7.85
C ALA A 133 -25.61 -6.91 8.69
N GLU A 134 -26.50 -7.69 8.05
CA GLU A 134 -27.30 -8.70 8.75
C GLU A 134 -26.66 -10.09 8.75
N ASN A 135 -25.85 -10.40 7.74
CA ASN A 135 -25.17 -11.69 7.60
C ASN A 135 -23.78 -11.52 6.95
N PRO A 136 -22.79 -11.13 7.73
CA PRO A 136 -21.45 -10.80 7.23
C PRO A 136 -20.69 -12.00 6.67
N ASP A 137 -21.04 -13.21 7.05
CA ASP A 137 -20.42 -14.46 6.56
C ASP A 137 -21.21 -15.10 5.39
N LYS A 138 -22.04 -14.34 4.70
CA LYS A 138 -22.78 -14.81 3.52
C LYS A 138 -21.80 -15.20 2.42
N PRO A 139 -21.96 -16.37 1.76
CA PRO A 139 -21.05 -16.81 0.70
C PRO A 139 -21.03 -15.87 -0.50
N TRP A 140 -19.86 -15.51 -1.00
CA TRP A 140 -19.66 -14.67 -2.17
C TRP A 140 -19.44 -15.52 -3.42
N PRO A 141 -20.17 -15.31 -4.51
CA PRO A 141 -19.81 -15.88 -5.80
C PRO A 141 -18.43 -15.46 -6.25
N ALA A 142 -17.62 -16.42 -6.69
CA ALA A 142 -16.25 -16.17 -7.16
C ALA A 142 -16.19 -16.31 -8.69
N HIS A 143 -15.66 -15.30 -9.35
CA HIS A 143 -15.59 -15.21 -10.82
C HIS A 143 -14.13 -15.06 -11.25
N PRO A 144 -13.51 -16.12 -11.84
CA PRO A 144 -12.19 -16.01 -12.43
C PRO A 144 -12.18 -15.05 -13.61
N PHE A 145 -11.12 -14.27 -13.78
CA PHE A 145 -10.91 -13.44 -14.96
C PHE A 145 -9.46 -13.51 -15.45
N ALA A 146 -9.22 -13.04 -16.69
CA ALA A 146 -7.91 -13.15 -17.33
C ALA A 146 -6.88 -12.13 -16.81
N GLY A 147 -7.32 -11.18 -15.98
CA GLY A 147 -6.47 -10.16 -15.37
C GLY A 147 -5.62 -10.71 -14.23
N GLY A 148 -5.18 -9.82 -13.42
CA GLY A 148 -4.29 -10.09 -12.30
C GLY A 148 -2.91 -9.51 -12.54
N GLY A 149 -2.06 -9.61 -11.57
CA GLY A 149 -0.71 -9.05 -11.63
C GLY A 149 -0.21 -8.72 -10.25
N HIS A 150 0.98 -8.19 -10.21
CA HIS A 150 1.50 -7.59 -9.00
C HIS A 150 0.63 -6.39 -8.59
N ASP A 151 0.28 -5.58 -9.56
CA ASP A 151 -0.54 -4.39 -9.37
C ASP A 151 -1.89 -4.50 -10.07
N ILE A 152 -2.92 -4.09 -9.35
CA ILE A 152 -4.28 -3.84 -9.84
C ILE A 152 -4.71 -2.49 -9.27
N ILE A 153 -5.23 -1.61 -10.11
CA ILE A 153 -5.89 -0.37 -9.70
C ILE A 153 -7.28 -0.27 -10.32
N ALA A 154 -8.12 0.59 -9.78
CA ALA A 154 -9.40 0.95 -10.36
C ALA A 154 -9.34 2.39 -10.86
N ALA A 155 -9.76 2.63 -12.12
CA ALA A 155 -9.80 3.95 -12.73
C ALA A 155 -10.84 3.96 -13.87
N ASP A 156 -11.55 5.05 -14.05
CA ASP A 156 -12.49 5.24 -15.17
C ASP A 156 -11.70 5.69 -16.40
N LEU A 157 -11.27 4.73 -17.24
CA LEU A 157 -10.42 5.01 -18.41
C LEU A 157 -11.22 5.43 -19.64
N ASN A 158 -12.50 5.08 -19.67
CA ASN A 158 -13.35 5.36 -20.84
C ASN A 158 -14.29 6.57 -20.62
N GLY A 159 -14.29 7.17 -19.44
CA GLY A 159 -15.10 8.33 -19.09
C GLY A 159 -16.61 8.04 -19.01
N ASP A 160 -17.00 6.78 -18.74
CA ASP A 160 -18.41 6.40 -18.67
C ASP A 160 -19.01 6.57 -17.26
N GLY A 161 -18.19 6.97 -16.29
CA GLY A 161 -18.56 7.19 -14.89
C GLY A 161 -18.48 5.94 -14.04
N GLN A 162 -17.98 4.83 -14.55
CA GLN A 162 -17.74 3.59 -13.83
C GLN A 162 -16.24 3.29 -13.78
N LEU A 163 -15.81 2.65 -12.70
CA LEU A 163 -14.41 2.27 -12.57
C LEU A 163 -14.14 1.00 -13.38
N ASP A 164 -13.05 1.04 -14.11
CA ASP A 164 -12.45 -0.09 -14.81
C ASP A 164 -11.38 -0.74 -13.93
N ILE A 165 -11.02 -1.99 -14.23
CA ILE A 165 -9.90 -2.68 -13.61
C ILE A 165 -8.68 -2.54 -14.51
N VAL A 166 -7.61 -1.96 -14.00
CA VAL A 166 -6.34 -1.85 -14.71
C VAL A 166 -5.33 -2.79 -14.05
N THR A 167 -4.65 -3.57 -14.87
CA THR A 167 -3.66 -4.55 -14.41
C THR A 167 -2.32 -4.34 -15.09
N TYR A 168 -1.24 -4.50 -14.32
CA TYR A 168 0.10 -4.57 -14.89
C TYR A 168 0.72 -5.91 -14.50
N HIS A 169 0.87 -6.78 -15.50
CA HIS A 169 1.38 -8.14 -15.28
C HIS A 169 2.49 -8.49 -16.27
N GLY A 170 3.65 -8.84 -15.73
CA GLY A 170 4.85 -9.08 -16.55
C GLY A 170 5.22 -7.82 -17.34
N THR A 171 4.98 -7.85 -18.64
CA THR A 171 5.26 -6.69 -19.51
C THR A 171 4.00 -5.98 -20.02
N VAL A 172 2.81 -6.48 -19.72
CA VAL A 172 1.56 -6.01 -20.34
C VAL A 172 0.76 -5.18 -19.38
N VAL A 173 0.34 -4.00 -19.82
CA VAL A 173 -0.71 -3.20 -19.19
C VAL A 173 -2.01 -3.50 -19.92
N SER A 174 -3.02 -3.93 -19.16
CA SER A 174 -4.35 -4.24 -19.69
C SER A 174 -5.41 -3.60 -18.82
N TRP A 175 -6.54 -3.28 -19.43
CA TRP A 175 -7.72 -2.88 -18.70
C TRP A 175 -8.92 -3.77 -19.02
N PHE A 176 -9.82 -3.88 -18.06
CA PHE A 176 -11.04 -4.69 -18.13
C PHE A 176 -12.21 -3.78 -17.84
N ASP A 177 -13.10 -3.67 -18.81
CA ASP A 177 -14.29 -2.83 -18.76
C ASP A 177 -15.48 -3.64 -18.22
N PRO A 178 -15.96 -3.34 -16.98
CA PRO A 178 -17.13 -4.01 -16.41
C PRO A 178 -18.41 -3.76 -17.22
N SER A 179 -18.59 -2.55 -17.76
CA SER A 179 -19.76 -2.19 -18.58
C SER A 179 -19.85 -3.03 -19.86
N ALA A 180 -18.70 -3.44 -20.40
CA ALA A 180 -18.57 -4.33 -21.54
C ALA A 180 -18.35 -5.81 -21.16
N ARG A 181 -18.84 -6.24 -19.99
CA ARG A 181 -18.73 -7.62 -19.49
C ARG A 181 -17.29 -8.08 -19.30
N MET A 182 -16.49 -7.27 -18.65
CA MET A 182 -15.06 -7.55 -18.39
C MET A 182 -14.27 -7.75 -19.68
N LYS A 183 -14.59 -6.99 -20.72
CA LYS A 183 -13.82 -6.99 -21.96
C LYS A 183 -12.40 -6.52 -21.68
N GLN A 184 -11.43 -7.38 -22.00
CA GLN A 184 -10.02 -7.04 -21.90
C GLN A 184 -9.58 -6.22 -23.13
N THR A 185 -8.81 -5.18 -22.86
CA THR A 185 -8.07 -4.40 -23.86
C THR A 185 -6.62 -4.27 -23.39
N ASP A 186 -5.67 -4.70 -24.24
CA ASP A 186 -4.25 -4.49 -23.98
C ASP A 186 -3.88 -3.06 -24.39
N ILE A 187 -3.41 -2.28 -23.46
CA ILE A 187 -3.01 -0.89 -23.65
C ILE A 187 -1.61 -0.82 -24.28
N GLY A 188 -0.68 -1.56 -23.72
CA GLY A 188 0.69 -1.54 -24.20
C GLY A 188 1.64 -2.40 -23.39
N ARG A 189 2.93 -2.25 -23.69
CA ARG A 189 3.97 -3.04 -23.04
C ARG A 189 5.05 -2.15 -22.46
N GLY A 190 5.40 -2.43 -21.20
CA GLY A 190 6.62 -1.98 -20.55
C GLY A 190 7.75 -2.98 -20.72
N GLU A 191 8.75 -2.82 -19.87
CA GLU A 191 9.80 -3.81 -19.67
C GLU A 191 9.30 -4.90 -18.69
N GLU A 192 10.09 -5.95 -18.46
CA GLU A 192 9.80 -6.90 -17.41
C GLU A 192 9.96 -6.23 -16.05
N ASN A 193 8.89 -6.16 -15.28
CA ASN A 193 8.84 -5.44 -14.03
C ASN A 193 8.05 -6.20 -12.97
N HIS A 194 8.27 -5.80 -11.73
CA HIS A 194 7.57 -6.30 -10.56
C HIS A 194 6.70 -5.18 -9.95
N GLY A 195 5.63 -4.81 -10.66
CA GLY A 195 4.76 -3.69 -10.31
C GLY A 195 5.19 -2.35 -10.92
N GLY A 196 4.41 -1.30 -10.64
CA GLY A 196 4.75 0.04 -11.08
C GLY A 196 3.57 0.97 -11.38
N ILE A 197 2.33 0.46 -11.38
CA ILE A 197 1.14 1.29 -11.58
C ILE A 197 0.38 1.57 -10.27
N ALA A 198 0.53 0.71 -9.27
CA ALA A 198 -0.12 0.91 -7.98
C ALA A 198 0.71 1.84 -7.06
N PRO A 199 0.06 2.54 -6.12
CA PRO A 199 -1.38 2.50 -5.84
C PRO A 199 -2.23 3.44 -6.70
N ARG A 200 -1.65 4.46 -7.37
CA ARG A 200 -2.41 5.50 -8.09
C ARG A 200 -1.68 6.01 -9.32
N GLY A 201 -1.30 5.08 -10.20
CA GLY A 201 -0.61 5.39 -11.45
C GLY A 201 -1.53 5.73 -12.62
N ALA A 202 -2.77 6.16 -12.37
CA ALA A 202 -3.69 6.72 -13.35
C ALA A 202 -3.96 8.21 -13.05
N GLY A 203 -3.91 9.06 -14.06
CA GLY A 203 -4.18 10.49 -13.96
C GLY A 203 -3.90 11.22 -15.28
N ASP A 204 -4.52 12.37 -15.48
CA ASP A 204 -4.37 13.22 -16.66
C ASP A 204 -2.98 13.89 -16.62
N LEU A 205 -2.04 13.42 -17.45
CA LEU A 205 -0.65 13.92 -17.49
C LEU A 205 -0.44 14.99 -18.56
N ASP A 206 -1.23 15.00 -19.61
CA ASP A 206 -1.07 15.98 -20.71
C ASP A 206 -2.09 17.13 -20.67
N GLY A 207 -3.07 17.06 -19.78
CA GLY A 207 -4.06 18.12 -19.55
C GLY A 207 -5.20 18.09 -20.56
N ASP A 208 -5.51 16.95 -21.16
CA ASP A 208 -6.61 16.79 -22.12
C ASP A 208 -7.92 16.33 -21.47
N GLY A 209 -7.88 15.87 -20.22
CA GLY A 209 -9.03 15.49 -19.40
C GLY A 209 -9.27 13.98 -19.34
N ASP A 210 -8.54 13.16 -20.09
CA ASP A 210 -8.58 11.70 -20.03
C ASP A 210 -7.51 11.16 -19.05
N LEU A 211 -7.74 9.98 -18.47
CA LEU A 211 -6.78 9.38 -17.54
C LEU A 211 -5.70 8.59 -18.27
N ASP A 212 -4.47 9.03 -18.15
CA ASP A 212 -3.26 8.34 -18.61
C ASP A 212 -2.77 7.34 -17.58
N LEU A 213 -1.85 6.46 -17.98
CA LEU A 213 -1.27 5.44 -17.12
C LEU A 213 0.25 5.54 -17.06
N VAL A 214 0.82 5.52 -15.86
CA VAL A 214 2.28 5.50 -15.66
C VAL A 214 2.75 4.11 -15.25
N ILE A 215 3.87 3.68 -15.84
CA ILE A 215 4.63 2.50 -15.45
C ILE A 215 6.13 2.85 -15.41
N PRO A 216 7.03 1.99 -14.92
CA PRO A 216 8.46 2.26 -15.00
C PRO A 216 8.90 2.64 -16.41
N ARG A 217 9.57 3.79 -16.55
CA ARG A 217 10.12 4.38 -17.78
C ARG A 217 9.11 4.93 -18.78
N TYR A 218 7.85 4.51 -18.75
CA TYR A 218 6.85 4.90 -19.75
C TYR A 218 5.57 5.41 -19.12
N TRP A 219 4.90 6.27 -19.83
CA TRP A 219 3.49 6.52 -19.63
C TRP A 219 2.74 6.31 -20.95
N PHE A 220 1.49 5.94 -20.84
CA PHE A 220 0.60 5.71 -21.96
C PHE A 220 -0.46 6.80 -21.96
N GLU A 221 -0.47 7.58 -23.05
CA GLU A 221 -1.46 8.61 -23.32
C GLU A 221 -2.78 7.94 -23.70
N ASN A 222 -3.86 8.32 -23.03
CA ASN A 222 -5.19 7.84 -23.35
C ASN A 222 -5.67 8.50 -24.66
N PRO A 223 -6.03 7.71 -25.70
CA PRO A 223 -6.45 8.28 -26.98
C PRO A 223 -7.85 8.92 -26.94
N GLY A 224 -8.46 9.05 -25.78
CA GLY A 224 -9.83 9.46 -25.55
C GLY A 224 -10.78 8.29 -25.40
N GLN A 225 -11.48 8.24 -24.27
CA GLN A 225 -12.42 7.17 -23.92
C GLN A 225 -11.82 5.74 -23.98
N GLY A 226 -10.51 5.61 -23.81
CA GLY A 226 -9.81 4.33 -23.83
C GLY A 226 -9.81 3.60 -25.18
N VAL A 227 -10.34 4.20 -26.26
CA VAL A 227 -10.53 3.54 -27.54
C VAL A 227 -9.46 3.95 -28.55
N GLY A 228 -8.67 3.00 -29.01
CA GLY A 228 -7.62 3.22 -30.00
C GLY A 228 -6.26 2.71 -29.56
N ASP A 229 -5.24 3.16 -30.27
CA ASP A 229 -3.85 2.92 -29.90
C ASP A 229 -3.46 3.92 -28.83
N TRP A 230 -2.85 3.45 -27.76
CA TRP A 230 -2.32 4.28 -26.69
C TRP A 230 -0.87 4.68 -26.99
N PRO A 231 -0.58 5.94 -27.33
CA PRO A 231 0.79 6.38 -27.54
C PRO A 231 1.62 6.16 -26.29
N ARG A 232 2.84 5.67 -26.49
CA ARG A 232 3.79 5.43 -25.38
C ARG A 232 4.87 6.47 -25.39
N HIS A 233 5.05 7.15 -24.26
CA HIS A 233 6.03 8.21 -24.03
C HIS A 233 7.03 7.80 -22.97
N GLU A 234 8.26 8.30 -23.06
CA GLU A 234 9.25 8.14 -22.01
C GLU A 234 9.17 9.27 -21.00
N TRP A 235 9.38 8.96 -19.73
CA TRP A 235 9.57 9.94 -18.65
C TRP A 235 10.85 9.65 -17.88
N PRO A 236 11.44 10.63 -17.13
CA PRO A 236 12.78 10.48 -16.54
C PRO A 236 12.80 9.58 -15.31
N HIS A 237 12.18 8.40 -15.42
CA HIS A 237 12.27 7.35 -14.42
C HIS A 237 13.72 6.86 -14.29
N ARG A 238 14.13 6.66 -13.05
CA ARG A 238 15.37 5.93 -12.73
C ARG A 238 15.11 5.05 -11.53
N GLY A 239 14.95 3.78 -11.76
CA GLY A 239 14.84 2.76 -10.72
C GLY A 239 16.13 1.99 -10.57
N VAL A 240 16.27 1.32 -9.45
CA VAL A 240 17.31 0.32 -9.22
C VAL A 240 16.81 -1.02 -9.71
N GLU A 241 17.49 -1.62 -10.67
CA GLU A 241 17.11 -2.94 -11.16
C GLU A 241 17.44 -4.02 -10.12
N ASN A 242 16.46 -4.82 -9.78
CA ASN A 242 16.66 -6.05 -9.03
C ASN A 242 16.92 -7.20 -10.01
N ALA A 243 17.95 -7.99 -9.76
CA ALA A 243 18.32 -9.11 -10.64
C ALA A 243 17.23 -10.18 -10.81
N SER A 244 16.28 -10.26 -9.85
CA SER A 244 15.20 -11.24 -9.87
C SER A 244 13.90 -10.72 -10.46
N TYR A 245 13.64 -9.41 -10.37
CA TYR A 245 12.34 -8.81 -10.63
C TYR A 245 12.37 -7.69 -11.67
N GLY A 246 13.57 -7.26 -12.10
CA GLY A 246 13.70 -6.08 -12.94
C GLY A 246 13.50 -4.79 -12.14
N THR A 247 12.87 -3.79 -12.74
CA THR A 247 12.53 -2.54 -12.05
C THR A 247 11.18 -2.70 -11.33
N SER A 248 11.14 -2.31 -10.07
CA SER A 248 9.93 -2.31 -9.25
C SER A 248 9.72 -0.91 -8.67
N MET A 249 8.50 -0.39 -8.75
CA MET A 249 8.16 0.91 -8.18
C MET A 249 6.71 0.96 -7.69
N ARG A 250 6.43 1.95 -6.83
CA ARG A 250 5.09 2.43 -6.54
C ARG A 250 4.93 3.83 -7.13
N SER A 251 3.76 4.13 -7.66
CA SER A 251 3.49 5.41 -8.33
C SER A 251 2.22 6.08 -7.86
N TRP A 252 2.24 7.42 -7.90
CA TRP A 252 1.11 8.27 -7.56
C TRP A 252 1.11 9.48 -8.49
N ILE A 253 0.03 9.67 -9.21
CA ILE A 253 -0.16 10.85 -10.08
C ILE A 253 -1.00 11.88 -9.33
N VAL A 254 -0.49 13.11 -9.21
CA VAL A 254 -1.13 14.22 -8.48
C VAL A 254 -0.43 15.53 -8.81
N ASP A 255 -1.15 16.65 -8.80
CA ASP A 255 -0.55 18.00 -8.80
C ASP A 255 0.05 18.27 -7.40
N LEU A 256 1.33 17.90 -7.22
CA LEU A 256 1.98 17.94 -5.90
C LEU A 256 2.33 19.36 -5.46
N ASN A 257 2.53 20.27 -6.39
CA ASN A 257 3.00 21.64 -6.14
C ASN A 257 1.96 22.72 -6.40
N GLY A 258 0.75 22.35 -6.82
CA GLY A 258 -0.36 23.25 -7.08
C GLY A 258 -0.19 24.13 -8.33
N ASP A 259 0.60 23.67 -9.32
CA ASP A 259 0.84 24.43 -10.56
C ASP A 259 -0.18 24.15 -11.68
N GLY A 260 -1.12 23.22 -11.44
CA GLY A 260 -2.18 22.84 -12.36
C GLY A 260 -1.80 21.72 -13.32
N HIS A 261 -0.64 21.09 -13.14
CA HIS A 261 -0.20 19.93 -13.89
C HIS A 261 0.00 18.73 -12.96
N ASN A 262 -0.55 17.59 -13.32
CA ASN A 262 -0.31 16.38 -12.54
C ASN A 262 1.14 15.94 -12.68
N ASP A 263 1.79 15.71 -11.55
CA ASP A 263 3.14 15.21 -11.38
C ASP A 263 3.15 13.71 -11.16
N ILE A 264 4.33 13.09 -11.16
CA ILE A 264 4.53 11.70 -10.77
C ILE A 264 5.36 11.64 -9.49
N VAL A 265 4.77 11.12 -8.41
CA VAL A 265 5.53 10.72 -7.22
C VAL A 265 5.77 9.22 -7.31
N TYR A 266 7.02 8.78 -7.10
CA TYR A 266 7.32 7.36 -7.11
C TYR A 266 8.37 6.96 -6.09
N SER A 267 8.30 5.71 -5.66
CA SER A 267 9.33 5.07 -4.84
C SER A 267 9.86 3.83 -5.54
N ASP A 268 11.18 3.57 -5.42
CA ASP A 268 11.74 2.28 -5.78
C ASP A 268 11.39 1.26 -4.70
N CYS A 269 11.09 0.04 -5.09
CA CYS A 269 10.86 -1.07 -4.18
C CYS A 269 11.63 -2.33 -4.60
N ASP A 270 11.57 -3.39 -3.78
CA ASP A 270 12.32 -4.65 -3.97
C ASP A 270 13.84 -4.47 -4.04
N THR A 271 14.34 -3.39 -3.45
CA THR A 271 15.78 -3.09 -3.37
C THR A 271 16.11 -2.28 -2.12
N GLY A 272 17.20 -2.58 -1.46
CA GLY A 272 17.70 -1.80 -0.31
C GLY A 272 18.34 -0.46 -0.69
N LEU A 273 18.40 -0.11 -1.97
CA LEU A 273 18.92 1.16 -2.48
C LEU A 273 17.78 2.09 -2.93
N SER A 274 16.59 1.89 -2.42
CA SER A 274 15.40 2.67 -2.74
C SER A 274 15.50 4.13 -2.36
N HIS A 275 14.84 4.94 -3.16
CA HIS A 275 14.61 6.35 -2.91
C HIS A 275 13.19 6.72 -3.31
N VAL A 276 12.72 7.85 -2.80
CA VAL A 276 11.46 8.47 -3.23
C VAL A 276 11.79 9.69 -4.10
N TYR A 277 11.02 9.84 -5.14
CA TYR A 277 11.19 10.91 -6.12
C TYR A 277 9.88 11.62 -6.40
N TRP A 278 9.97 12.88 -6.67
CA TRP A 278 8.96 13.70 -7.29
C TRP A 278 9.42 14.09 -8.70
N VAL A 279 8.63 13.81 -9.70
CA VAL A 279 8.90 14.15 -11.11
C VAL A 279 7.89 15.17 -11.53
N GLN A 280 8.31 16.43 -11.47
CA GLN A 280 7.50 17.58 -11.83
C GLN A 280 7.22 17.57 -13.33
N ASN A 281 5.94 17.68 -13.68
CA ASN A 281 5.47 17.89 -15.03
C ASN A 281 5.51 19.41 -15.33
N LEU A 282 6.35 19.80 -16.26
CA LEU A 282 6.48 21.21 -16.66
C LEU A 282 5.47 21.61 -17.73
N GLY A 283 4.54 20.73 -18.05
CA GLY A 283 3.39 20.93 -18.90
C GLY A 283 3.20 19.83 -19.95
N LYS A 284 1.98 19.34 -20.04
CA LYS A 284 1.49 18.43 -21.08
C LYS A 284 2.27 17.11 -21.23
N GLY A 285 2.79 16.56 -20.14
CA GLY A 285 3.52 15.30 -20.19
C GLY A 285 4.77 15.29 -21.06
N ALA A 286 5.19 16.46 -21.58
CA ALA A 286 6.26 16.57 -22.58
C ALA A 286 7.62 16.97 -22.00
N ASP A 287 7.64 17.74 -20.93
CA ASP A 287 8.86 18.21 -20.28
C ASP A 287 8.78 17.94 -18.77
N TRP A 288 9.84 17.36 -18.23
CA TRP A 288 9.86 16.82 -16.89
C TRP A 288 11.11 17.24 -16.11
N ARG A 289 10.93 17.46 -14.80
CA ARG A 289 12.04 17.69 -13.90
C ARG A 289 11.97 16.72 -12.71
N ARG A 290 12.96 15.84 -12.62
CA ARG A 290 13.03 14.91 -11.50
C ARG A 290 13.72 15.51 -10.30
N HIS A 291 13.10 15.38 -9.13
CA HIS A 291 13.62 15.73 -7.82
C HIS A 291 13.71 14.46 -6.97
N ARG A 292 14.83 14.27 -6.29
CA ARG A 292 14.95 13.27 -5.24
C ARG A 292 14.55 13.95 -3.92
N VAL A 293 13.61 13.37 -3.20
CA VAL A 293 13.31 13.86 -1.86
C VAL A 293 14.44 13.45 -0.89
N PRO A 294 14.68 14.20 0.21
CA PRO A 294 15.75 13.90 1.15
C PRO A 294 15.65 12.49 1.72
N ASP A 295 16.77 11.78 1.84
CA ASP A 295 16.77 10.49 2.53
C ASP A 295 16.36 10.66 4.01
N PRO A 296 15.61 9.70 4.56
CA PRO A 296 15.24 9.77 5.96
C PRO A 296 16.46 9.58 6.87
N PRO A 297 16.39 10.06 8.11
CA PRO A 297 17.46 9.87 9.10
C PRO A 297 17.83 8.40 9.24
N THR A 298 19.13 8.12 9.22
CA THR A 298 19.66 6.77 9.38
C THR A 298 19.68 6.39 10.85
N ALA A 299 19.12 5.25 11.21
CA ALA A 299 19.23 4.74 12.57
C ALA A 299 20.68 4.32 12.89
N PRO A 300 21.11 4.39 14.15
CA PRO A 300 22.47 3.99 14.53
C PRO A 300 22.78 2.55 14.09
N GLY A 301 23.82 2.40 13.28
CA GLY A 301 24.29 1.11 12.75
C GLY A 301 23.68 0.69 11.41
N ASP A 302 22.79 1.49 10.83
CA ASP A 302 22.28 1.30 9.48
C ASP A 302 23.17 1.99 8.44
N VAL A 303 23.03 1.56 7.20
CA VAL A 303 23.70 2.17 6.04
C VAL A 303 22.84 3.31 5.53
N PRO A 304 23.37 4.54 5.37
CA PRO A 304 22.60 5.65 4.82
C PRO A 304 22.01 5.37 3.44
N GLY A 305 20.78 5.79 3.22
CA GLY A 305 20.09 5.61 1.94
C GLY A 305 19.69 4.17 1.60
N THR A 306 19.68 3.28 2.59
CA THR A 306 19.13 1.93 2.44
C THR A 306 17.67 1.90 2.84
N GLY A 307 16.87 1.16 2.11
CA GLY A 307 15.45 0.95 2.32
C GLY A 307 14.84 0.28 1.11
N SER A 308 13.65 -0.25 1.25
CA SER A 308 12.82 -0.76 0.16
C SER A 308 11.43 -0.18 0.36
N PHE A 309 11.17 0.98 -0.26
CA PHE A 309 9.92 1.71 -0.08
C PHE A 309 8.81 1.10 -0.92
N HIS A 310 8.16 0.07 -0.40
CA HIS A 310 7.18 -0.73 -1.12
C HIS A 310 5.74 -0.19 -1.03
N SER A 311 5.47 0.74 -0.15
CA SER A 311 4.20 1.47 -0.11
C SER A 311 4.41 2.96 -0.35
N LEU A 312 3.39 3.61 -0.89
CA LEU A 312 3.41 5.03 -1.24
C LEU A 312 2.03 5.63 -1.03
N GLY A 313 1.99 6.84 -0.48
CA GLY A 313 0.78 7.64 -0.31
C GLY A 313 1.09 9.12 -0.44
N VAL A 314 0.12 9.90 -0.95
CA VAL A 314 0.22 11.36 -1.01
C VAL A 314 -1.07 11.95 -0.46
N ALA A 315 -0.97 12.76 0.58
CA ALA A 315 -2.07 13.48 1.23
C ALA A 315 -1.52 14.60 2.12
N ASP A 316 -2.38 15.49 2.59
CA ASP A 316 -2.06 16.44 3.64
C ASP A 316 -2.12 15.74 5.01
N PHE A 317 -0.97 15.22 5.47
CA PHE A 317 -0.90 14.44 6.71
C PHE A 317 -0.74 15.27 7.98
N ASP A 318 -0.25 16.51 7.87
CA ASP A 318 -0.05 17.38 9.03
C ASP A 318 -1.11 18.50 9.15
N GLY A 319 -2.06 18.55 8.22
CA GLY A 319 -3.21 19.46 8.23
C GLY A 319 -2.84 20.91 7.93
N ASP A 320 -1.79 21.15 7.12
CA ASP A 320 -1.34 22.50 6.78
C ASP A 320 -1.80 22.97 5.38
N GLY A 321 -2.43 22.08 4.62
CA GLY A 321 -3.02 22.36 3.30
C GLY A 321 -2.11 22.03 2.13
N ASP A 322 -0.87 21.60 2.38
CA ASP A 322 0.08 21.16 1.36
C ASP A 322 0.09 19.62 1.25
N LEU A 323 0.39 19.09 0.08
CA LEU A 323 0.46 17.64 -0.09
C LEU A 323 1.82 17.11 0.37
N ASP A 324 1.79 16.16 1.29
CA ASP A 324 2.92 15.42 1.80
C ASP A 324 3.06 14.06 1.11
N ILE A 325 4.21 13.42 1.29
CA ILE A 325 4.48 12.09 0.79
C ILE A 325 4.68 11.14 1.97
N PHE A 326 4.05 9.96 1.92
CA PHE A 326 4.34 8.84 2.80
C PHE A 326 4.93 7.69 2.00
N ALA A 327 5.96 7.01 2.52
CA ALA A 327 6.38 5.70 2.02
C ALA A 327 6.82 4.80 3.17
N GLY A 328 6.53 3.51 3.02
CA GLY A 328 6.87 2.49 4.00
C GLY A 328 7.85 1.46 3.45
N GLU A 329 8.84 1.10 4.27
CA GLU A 329 9.81 0.07 3.93
C GLU A 329 9.21 -1.31 4.15
N GLN A 330 9.36 -2.17 3.16
CA GLN A 330 8.99 -3.56 3.31
C GLN A 330 10.06 -4.37 4.06
N GLU A 331 9.70 -5.59 4.43
CA GLU A 331 10.50 -6.52 5.20
C GLU A 331 11.60 -7.26 4.43
N ASP A 332 11.87 -6.88 3.20
CA ASP A 332 12.92 -7.47 2.38
C ASP A 332 14.34 -7.22 2.93
N PRO A 333 15.29 -8.09 2.64
CA PRO A 333 16.67 -7.83 2.97
C PRO A 333 17.19 -6.57 2.26
N ASP A 334 17.96 -5.76 2.97
CA ASP A 334 18.66 -4.64 2.36
C ASP A 334 19.62 -5.09 1.26
N THR A 335 19.51 -4.44 0.12
CA THR A 335 20.54 -4.52 -0.92
C THR A 335 21.50 -3.37 -0.72
N TYR A 336 22.80 -3.65 -0.72
CA TYR A 336 23.82 -2.63 -0.59
C TYR A 336 24.98 -2.91 -1.57
N MET A 337 25.74 -1.85 -1.90
CA MET A 337 26.91 -1.96 -2.74
C MET A 337 28.12 -2.28 -1.88
N GLU A 338 28.77 -3.42 -2.12
CA GLU A 338 30.05 -3.73 -1.52
C GLU A 338 31.17 -2.85 -2.10
N SER A 339 32.29 -2.76 -1.39
CA SER A 339 33.45 -1.93 -1.82
C SER A 339 34.04 -2.35 -3.15
N ASP A 340 33.78 -3.56 -3.62
CA ASP A 340 34.21 -4.10 -4.92
C ASP A 340 33.15 -3.89 -6.03
N GLY A 341 32.06 -3.18 -5.76
CA GLY A 341 31.01 -2.87 -6.72
C GLY A 341 29.97 -3.97 -6.92
N ARG A 342 29.98 -5.02 -6.10
CA ARG A 342 28.92 -6.05 -6.14
C ARG A 342 27.73 -5.65 -5.29
N LEU A 343 26.54 -5.97 -5.79
CA LEU A 343 25.32 -5.90 -4.99
C LEU A 343 25.29 -7.11 -4.04
N ALA A 344 25.09 -6.84 -2.77
CA ALA A 344 24.93 -7.84 -1.74
C ALA A 344 23.65 -7.59 -0.94
N MET A 345 23.10 -8.64 -0.35
CA MET A 345 21.89 -8.56 0.48
C MET A 345 22.25 -8.84 1.94
N LYS A 346 21.79 -7.99 2.83
CA LYS A 346 21.96 -8.14 4.27
C LYS A 346 20.60 -8.10 4.94
N PRO A 347 20.25 -9.08 5.78
CA PRO A 347 19.04 -9.02 6.56
C PRO A 347 18.99 -7.77 7.44
N ARG A 348 17.95 -6.96 7.31
CA ARG A 348 17.78 -5.73 8.06
C ARG A 348 17.29 -5.98 9.49
N GLY A 349 16.67 -7.13 9.69
CA GLY A 349 15.99 -7.46 10.93
C GLY A 349 14.59 -6.86 10.97
N LEU A 350 14.16 -6.33 12.11
CA LEU A 350 12.86 -5.68 12.32
C LEU A 350 13.06 -4.16 12.41
N LYS A 351 13.53 -3.52 11.33
CA LYS A 351 13.88 -2.10 11.31
C LYS A 351 13.22 -1.32 10.19
N GLU A 352 12.17 -1.86 9.64
CA GLU A 352 11.37 -1.22 8.59
C GLU A 352 10.77 0.07 9.14
N ARG A 353 10.80 1.13 8.32
CA ARG A 353 10.35 2.47 8.69
C ARG A 353 9.14 2.87 7.86
N GLY A 354 8.16 3.53 8.48
CA GLY A 354 7.25 4.42 7.80
C GLY A 354 7.83 5.82 7.82
N VAL A 355 7.83 6.50 6.70
CA VAL A 355 8.43 7.82 6.57
C VAL A 355 7.45 8.77 5.91
N PHE A 356 7.19 9.89 6.56
CA PHE A 356 6.56 11.04 5.94
C PHE A 356 7.62 11.99 5.42
N TRP A 357 7.36 12.62 4.30
CA TRP A 357 8.08 13.80 3.84
C TRP A 357 7.11 14.96 3.83
N LEU A 358 7.15 15.76 4.90
CA LEU A 358 6.31 16.93 5.06
C LEU A 358 6.74 18.03 4.10
N SER A 359 5.80 18.52 3.33
CA SER A 359 5.98 19.56 2.32
C SER A 359 6.02 20.95 2.98
N SER A 360 6.74 21.87 2.37
CA SER A 360 6.66 23.29 2.71
C SER A 360 5.70 24.06 1.77
N GLY A 361 5.04 23.37 0.87
CA GLY A 361 4.14 23.92 -0.12
C GLY A 361 4.74 24.79 -1.20
N GLY A 362 3.86 25.20 -2.12
CA GLY A 362 4.16 26.09 -3.23
C GLY A 362 4.86 25.43 -4.40
N GLU A 363 5.17 26.18 -5.46
CA GLU A 363 5.70 25.68 -6.74
C GLU A 363 7.01 24.86 -6.61
N ARG A 364 7.75 25.05 -5.52
CA ARG A 364 9.04 24.36 -5.26
C ARG A 364 9.10 23.91 -3.81
N PRO A 365 8.31 22.91 -3.45
CA PRO A 365 8.26 22.42 -2.08
C PRO A 365 9.62 21.87 -1.64
N ALA A 366 9.99 22.17 -0.40
CA ALA A 366 11.04 21.47 0.31
C ALA A 366 10.39 20.41 1.19
N PHE A 367 11.01 19.24 1.28
CA PHE A 367 10.50 18.10 2.04
C PHE A 367 11.33 17.83 3.28
N THR A 368 10.68 17.64 4.41
CA THR A 368 11.30 17.28 5.68
C THR A 368 10.92 15.86 6.04
N PRO A 369 11.86 14.90 6.11
CA PRO A 369 11.53 13.52 6.44
C PRO A 369 11.27 13.34 7.93
N VAL A 370 10.14 12.70 8.27
CA VAL A 370 9.73 12.34 9.63
C VAL A 370 9.48 10.83 9.68
N VAL A 371 10.24 10.12 10.52
CA VAL A 371 10.07 8.67 10.69
C VAL A 371 8.97 8.41 11.70
N ILE A 372 7.87 7.75 11.28
CA ILE A 372 6.74 7.42 12.17
C ILE A 372 7.05 6.22 13.06
N GLN A 373 7.68 5.18 12.52
CA GLN A 373 7.93 3.93 13.21
C GLN A 373 9.25 3.32 12.78
N ILE A 374 10.00 2.80 13.74
CA ILE A 374 11.18 1.96 13.54
C ILE A 374 10.91 0.60 14.17
N ASN A 375 11.40 -0.48 13.55
CA ASN A 375 11.21 -1.87 13.98
C ASN A 375 9.77 -2.38 13.85
N ASN A 376 8.99 -1.81 12.92
CA ASN A 376 7.70 -2.35 12.55
C ASN A 376 7.80 -3.07 11.19
N PRO A 377 7.55 -4.36 11.10
CA PRO A 377 7.63 -5.10 9.85
C PRO A 377 6.37 -4.99 8.98
N GLY A 378 5.48 -4.03 9.22
CA GLY A 378 4.14 -3.98 8.64
C GLY A 378 3.93 -2.99 7.49
N TRP A 379 4.95 -2.51 6.77
CA TRP A 379 4.81 -1.45 5.76
C TRP A 379 4.85 -1.92 4.29
N HIS A 380 4.63 -3.21 4.03
CA HIS A 380 4.68 -3.70 2.65
C HIS A 380 3.64 -3.04 1.74
N ASP A 381 2.38 -3.00 2.16
CA ASP A 381 1.35 -2.20 1.52
C ASP A 381 0.71 -1.27 2.54
N VAL A 382 0.36 -0.07 2.07
CA VAL A 382 -0.37 0.94 2.84
C VAL A 382 -1.47 1.52 1.95
N VAL A 383 -2.64 1.68 2.55
CA VAL A 383 -3.76 2.42 1.96
C VAL A 383 -4.14 3.58 2.86
N LEU A 384 -4.67 4.62 2.24
CA LEU A 384 -5.05 5.88 2.87
C LEU A 384 -6.57 5.98 2.96
N GLY A 385 -7.09 6.52 4.05
CA GLY A 385 -8.51 6.83 4.20
C GLY A 385 -8.78 7.52 5.53
N ASP A 386 -9.88 8.24 5.60
CA ASP A 386 -10.43 8.77 6.85
C ASP A 386 -11.20 7.64 7.55
N VAL A 387 -10.48 6.84 8.34
CA VAL A 387 -11.01 5.59 8.91
C VAL A 387 -11.96 5.85 10.08
N ASP A 388 -11.68 6.86 10.90
CA ASP A 388 -12.52 7.18 12.07
C ASP A 388 -13.56 8.29 11.80
N GLY A 389 -13.58 8.86 10.58
CA GLY A 389 -14.57 9.83 10.15
C GLY A 389 -14.33 11.24 10.72
N ASP A 390 -13.11 11.56 11.17
CA ASP A 390 -12.77 12.87 11.74
C ASP A 390 -12.31 13.89 10.69
N GLY A 391 -12.09 13.41 9.45
CA GLY A 391 -11.70 14.16 8.28
C GLY A 391 -10.20 14.21 8.05
N ASP A 392 -9.38 13.64 8.91
CA ASP A 392 -7.93 13.49 8.69
C ASP A 392 -7.63 12.19 7.94
N ILE A 393 -6.48 12.13 7.26
CA ILE A 393 -6.11 10.92 6.54
C ILE A 393 -5.31 10.00 7.43
N ASP A 394 -5.82 8.80 7.60
CA ASP A 394 -5.24 7.69 8.33
C ASP A 394 -4.48 6.74 7.41
N LEU A 395 -3.76 5.77 8.01
CA LEU A 395 -3.07 4.71 7.30
C LEU A 395 -3.57 3.33 7.76
N VAL A 396 -3.79 2.45 6.81
CA VAL A 396 -3.92 1.01 7.07
C VAL A 396 -2.78 0.29 6.39
N SER A 397 -2.09 -0.59 7.11
CA SER A 397 -0.89 -1.26 6.65
C SER A 397 -0.91 -2.77 6.86
N LYS A 398 -0.10 -3.50 6.11
CA LYS A 398 0.12 -4.94 6.29
C LYS A 398 1.53 -5.38 5.94
N ILE A 399 1.92 -6.53 6.49
CA ILE A 399 3.14 -7.27 6.13
C ILE A 399 2.90 -8.16 4.91
N TRP A 400 3.94 -8.38 4.10
CA TRP A 400 3.92 -9.35 3.00
C TRP A 400 4.30 -10.76 3.44
N ASN A 401 5.55 -10.93 3.82
CA ASN A 401 6.13 -12.21 4.19
C ASN A 401 7.45 -12.02 4.91
N LYS A 402 7.53 -12.46 6.17
CA LYS A 402 8.76 -12.37 6.94
C LYS A 402 8.96 -13.60 7.80
N ASP A 403 10.12 -14.23 7.65
CA ASP A 403 10.49 -15.39 8.45
C ASP A 403 10.57 -15.05 9.95
N GLY A 404 9.86 -15.83 10.75
CA GLY A 404 9.87 -15.68 12.20
C GLY A 404 9.03 -14.53 12.76
N VAL A 405 8.27 -13.84 11.92
CA VAL A 405 7.33 -12.79 12.31
C VAL A 405 5.90 -13.25 12.01
N ALA A 406 4.98 -13.04 12.93
CA ALA A 406 3.58 -13.26 12.68
C ALA A 406 3.08 -12.24 11.63
N TYR A 407 2.25 -12.72 10.69
CA TYR A 407 1.59 -11.81 9.75
C TYR A 407 0.56 -11.00 10.48
N HIS A 408 0.53 -9.68 10.24
CA HIS A 408 -0.39 -8.77 10.88
C HIS A 408 -0.87 -7.68 9.91
N ALA A 409 -1.95 -7.02 10.26
CA ALA A 409 -2.44 -5.80 9.64
C ALA A 409 -2.73 -4.77 10.74
N ASP A 410 -2.43 -3.52 10.46
CA ASP A 410 -2.41 -2.45 11.43
C ASP A 410 -3.19 -1.23 10.93
N TYR A 411 -3.79 -0.51 11.87
CA TYR A 411 -4.41 0.78 11.66
C TYR A 411 -3.63 1.87 12.42
N TRP A 412 -3.32 2.94 11.74
CA TRP A 412 -2.60 4.10 12.26
C TRP A 412 -3.50 5.32 12.14
N ARG A 413 -4.11 5.70 13.25
CA ARG A 413 -4.97 6.86 13.32
C ARG A 413 -4.14 8.13 13.39
N ASN A 414 -4.48 9.10 12.55
CA ASN A 414 -3.90 10.42 12.58
C ASN A 414 -4.61 11.28 13.65
N ASP A 415 -3.94 11.55 14.76
CA ASP A 415 -4.44 12.45 15.80
C ASP A 415 -3.74 13.84 15.72
N THR A 416 -3.15 14.19 14.59
CA THR A 416 -2.40 15.43 14.41
C THR A 416 -3.36 16.62 14.44
N PRO A 417 -3.15 17.60 15.31
CA PRO A 417 -4.03 18.76 15.35
C PRO A 417 -3.93 19.57 14.05
N ARG A 418 -5.03 19.73 13.33
CA ARG A 418 -5.06 20.60 12.16
C ARG A 418 -4.61 22.01 12.50
N ARG A 419 -3.76 22.58 11.69
CA ARG A 419 -3.40 23.99 11.77
C ARG A 419 -4.63 24.80 11.37
N ARG A 420 -5.34 25.35 12.35
CA ARG A 420 -6.51 26.21 12.08
C ARG A 420 -6.04 27.41 11.25
N ASP A 421 -6.60 27.59 10.08
CA ASP A 421 -6.48 28.80 9.30
C ASP A 421 -6.74 30.03 10.22
N GLY A 422 -5.72 30.87 10.41
CA GLY A 422 -5.92 32.19 10.98
C GLY A 422 -5.53 32.41 12.42
N MET A 423 -4.36 31.92 12.91
CA MET A 423 -3.62 32.67 13.90
C MET A 423 -2.30 33.19 13.29
N ALA A 424 -2.43 34.25 12.50
CA ALA A 424 -1.29 35.14 12.27
C ALA A 424 -0.76 35.53 13.66
N GLY A 425 0.40 34.96 14.03
CA GLY A 425 1.12 35.33 15.24
C GLY A 425 1.39 36.83 15.19
N GLY A 426 0.55 37.60 15.85
CA GLY A 426 0.85 38.98 16.20
C GLY A 426 1.86 38.98 17.35
N SER A 427 3.02 39.44 17.08
CA SER A 427 3.82 40.45 17.76
C SER A 427 5.30 40.19 17.60
#